data_8ce0add52671affd36f621ed3c991f1f
#
_entry.id   8ce0add52671affd36f621ed3c991f1f
#
_cell.length_a   1.000
_cell.length_b   1.000
_cell.length_c   1.000
_cell.angle_alpha   90.00
_cell.angle_beta   90.00
_cell.angle_gamma   90.00
#
_symmetry.space_group_name_H-M   'P 1'
#
loop_
_entity.id
_entity.type
_entity.pdbx_description
1 polymer ?
#
loop_
_entity_poly.entity_id
_entity_poly.type
_entity_poly.pdbx_seq_one_letter_code
_entity_poly.pdbx_strand_id
1 'polypeptide(L)'
;MKKIALLTSGGDAPGMNAAIRAVVRSGIYYGMEVFGIERGYAGLIEGNVIPMEMRSVSNIVQCGGTKLRSARCMEMLTVEGQKKAVDTLEKYGIEGLVVIGGDGSFRGAEVLSRDYGVPTIGIPGTIDNDLAYTDYTLGFDTAVNTCLDIINKLRDTMTSHERVSVVEVMGRRCGDIALYSGIASGAEIIVVPEIAFDMNEIIAKINRSRAHGKHSTLIVVAEGVMGAEEFAKRLQAGTEHDVRPTCIGHVQRGGSPSMSDRMLAAQFGNKAIRLLNDGVGNRVVGIRDNKIIDMDIIEAVSMKKEFNYELYETLQMISM
;
A
#
# COMPACT_ATOMS: atom_id res chain seq x y z
N MET A 1 18.02 -17.99 -14.48
CA MET A 1 18.69 -16.68 -14.69
C MET A 1 19.90 -16.60 -13.80
N LYS A 2 20.97 -15.93 -14.25
CA LYS A 2 22.21 -15.75 -13.46
C LYS A 2 22.33 -14.40 -12.79
N LYS A 3 21.79 -13.35 -13.42
CA LYS A 3 21.83 -11.97 -12.94
C LYS A 3 20.43 -11.37 -12.90
N ILE A 4 20.04 -10.86 -11.75
CA ILE A 4 18.75 -10.22 -11.56
C ILE A 4 18.91 -8.86 -10.90
N ALA A 5 17.96 -7.97 -11.13
CA ALA A 5 17.88 -6.72 -10.40
C ALA A 5 16.55 -6.59 -9.66
N LEU A 6 16.54 -5.69 -8.67
CA LEU A 6 15.32 -5.28 -8.00
C LEU A 6 15.29 -3.78 -7.78
N LEU A 7 14.09 -3.20 -7.80
CA LEU A 7 13.84 -1.81 -7.47
C LEU A 7 12.58 -1.65 -6.62
N THR A 8 12.50 -0.54 -5.89
CA THR A 8 11.27 -0.06 -5.26
C THR A 8 10.77 1.18 -6.00
N SER A 9 9.49 1.24 -6.28
CA SER A 9 8.89 2.31 -7.08
C SER A 9 7.56 2.77 -6.48
N GLY A 10 7.22 4.04 -6.69
CA GLY A 10 6.01 4.63 -6.14
C GLY A 10 6.19 5.16 -4.71
N GLY A 11 5.12 5.21 -3.94
CA GLY A 11 5.18 5.56 -2.52
C GLY A 11 5.80 4.42 -1.71
N ASP A 12 6.56 4.78 -0.69
CA ASP A 12 7.07 3.79 0.25
C ASP A 12 5.95 3.17 1.09
N ALA A 13 6.18 1.93 1.50
CA ALA A 13 5.27 1.18 2.35
C ALA A 13 6.06 0.32 3.35
N PRO A 14 5.60 0.20 4.60
CA PRO A 14 6.21 -0.71 5.57
C PRO A 14 6.23 -2.13 5.02
N GLY A 15 7.38 -2.82 5.13
CA GLY A 15 7.56 -4.15 4.53
C GLY A 15 8.38 -4.16 3.23
N MET A 16 8.56 -3.03 2.53
CA MET A 16 9.43 -2.97 1.35
C MET A 16 10.85 -3.44 1.65
N ASN A 17 11.44 -3.04 2.79
CA ASN A 17 12.77 -3.50 3.20
C ASN A 17 12.80 -5.01 3.49
N ALA A 18 11.74 -5.55 4.06
CA ALA A 18 11.62 -6.99 4.26
C ALA A 18 11.54 -7.74 2.92
N ALA A 19 10.82 -7.18 1.92
CA ALA A 19 10.75 -7.73 0.58
C ALA A 19 12.10 -7.66 -0.16
N ILE A 20 12.80 -6.52 -0.10
CA ILE A 20 14.17 -6.37 -0.63
C ILE A 20 15.07 -7.47 -0.04
N ARG A 21 15.01 -7.65 1.29
CA ARG A 21 15.80 -8.68 1.97
C ARG A 21 15.44 -10.09 1.47
N ALA A 22 14.16 -10.38 1.31
CA ALA A 22 13.70 -11.69 0.85
C ALA A 22 14.17 -11.98 -0.58
N VAL A 23 14.03 -11.01 -1.49
CA VAL A 23 14.50 -11.12 -2.88
C VAL A 23 16.00 -11.35 -2.94
N VAL A 24 16.80 -10.51 -2.27
CA VAL A 24 18.27 -10.62 -2.29
C VAL A 24 18.74 -11.97 -1.73
N ARG A 25 18.22 -12.38 -0.57
CA ARG A 25 18.65 -13.64 0.05
C ARG A 25 18.21 -14.86 -0.72
N SER A 26 16.99 -14.86 -1.26
CA SER A 26 16.52 -15.95 -2.13
C SER A 26 17.31 -16.03 -3.44
N GLY A 27 17.61 -14.88 -4.08
CA GLY A 27 18.43 -14.86 -5.29
C GLY A 27 19.82 -15.46 -5.06
N ILE A 28 20.49 -15.03 -4.01
CA ILE A 28 21.81 -15.58 -3.64
C ILE A 28 21.73 -17.09 -3.30
N TYR A 29 20.66 -17.52 -2.64
CA TYR A 29 20.44 -18.95 -2.34
C TYR A 29 20.36 -19.80 -3.61
N TYR A 30 19.74 -19.28 -4.69
CA TYR A 30 19.69 -19.93 -6.00
C TYR A 30 20.93 -19.67 -6.87
N GLY A 31 21.99 -19.06 -6.33
CA GLY A 31 23.26 -18.81 -7.02
C GLY A 31 23.22 -17.65 -8.01
N MET A 32 22.26 -16.74 -7.87
CA MET A 32 22.15 -15.56 -8.72
C MET A 32 23.01 -14.39 -8.19
N GLU A 33 23.58 -13.61 -9.09
CA GLU A 33 24.07 -12.27 -8.78
C GLU A 33 22.88 -11.31 -8.70
N VAL A 34 22.77 -10.57 -7.60
CA VAL A 34 21.64 -9.68 -7.34
C VAL A 34 22.09 -8.23 -7.33
N PHE A 35 21.38 -7.38 -8.04
CA PHE A 35 21.64 -5.95 -8.12
C PHE A 35 20.44 -5.16 -7.58
N GLY A 36 20.68 -4.12 -6.80
CA GLY A 36 19.69 -3.14 -6.38
C GLY A 36 19.75 -1.92 -7.30
N ILE A 37 18.60 -1.40 -7.68
CA ILE A 37 18.48 -0.15 -8.42
C ILE A 37 17.99 0.91 -7.46
N GLU A 38 18.81 1.91 -7.16
CA GLU A 38 18.44 3.01 -6.27
C GLU A 38 17.51 4.00 -7.00
N ARG A 39 16.53 4.56 -6.27
CA ARG A 39 15.54 5.53 -6.77
C ARG A 39 14.59 5.01 -7.86
N GLY A 40 14.34 3.71 -7.87
CA GLY A 40 13.34 3.08 -8.74
C GLY A 40 13.63 3.25 -10.23
N TYR A 41 12.61 3.52 -11.03
CA TYR A 41 12.77 3.68 -12.49
C TYR A 41 13.66 4.88 -12.88
N ALA A 42 13.69 5.95 -12.09
CA ALA A 42 14.61 7.06 -12.35
C ALA A 42 16.06 6.58 -12.28
N GLY A 43 16.40 5.83 -11.23
CA GLY A 43 17.74 5.27 -11.11
C GLY A 43 18.06 4.19 -12.14
N LEU A 44 17.05 3.43 -12.61
CA LEU A 44 17.24 2.49 -13.72
C LEU A 44 17.65 3.23 -15.01
N ILE A 45 16.98 4.34 -15.33
CA ILE A 45 17.31 5.19 -16.49
C ILE A 45 18.68 5.86 -16.32
N GLU A 46 19.00 6.31 -15.11
CA GLU A 46 20.28 6.96 -14.77
C GLU A 46 21.47 5.97 -14.66
N GLY A 47 21.19 4.66 -14.57
CA GLY A 47 22.22 3.63 -14.38
C GLY A 47 22.70 3.47 -12.94
N ASN A 48 21.89 3.85 -11.95
CA ASN A 48 22.21 3.75 -10.52
C ASN A 48 22.02 2.31 -10.00
N VAL A 49 22.87 1.43 -10.44
CA VAL A 49 22.86 -0.02 -10.16
C VAL A 49 23.97 -0.36 -9.18
N ILE A 50 23.62 -0.99 -8.07
CA ILE A 50 24.57 -1.42 -7.02
C ILE A 50 24.52 -2.93 -6.81
N PRO A 51 25.64 -3.62 -6.59
CA PRO A 51 25.63 -5.03 -6.25
C PRO A 51 25.03 -5.23 -4.84
N MET A 52 24.25 -6.32 -4.69
CA MET A 52 23.60 -6.67 -3.43
C MET A 52 24.13 -7.99 -2.91
N GLU A 53 24.71 -7.96 -1.72
CA GLU A 53 25.21 -9.12 -1.02
C GLU A 53 24.34 -9.47 0.19
N MET A 54 24.58 -10.62 0.82
CA MET A 54 23.87 -11.04 2.05
C MET A 54 23.94 -9.98 3.16
N ARG A 55 25.08 -9.27 3.29
CA ARG A 55 25.27 -8.20 4.27
C ARG A 55 24.58 -6.90 3.88
N SER A 56 24.36 -6.64 2.61
CA SER A 56 23.66 -5.44 2.12
C SER A 56 22.24 -5.33 2.69
N VAL A 57 21.63 -6.46 3.04
CA VAL A 57 20.27 -6.54 3.57
C VAL A 57 20.20 -7.01 5.04
N SER A 58 21.31 -6.84 5.76
CA SER A 58 21.33 -7.13 7.20
C SER A 58 20.58 -6.05 7.98
N ASN A 59 19.83 -6.47 9.01
CA ASN A 59 19.13 -5.59 9.95
C ASN A 59 18.13 -4.61 9.32
N ILE A 60 17.51 -4.96 8.18
CA ILE A 60 16.50 -4.11 7.53
C ILE A 60 15.08 -4.69 7.58
N VAL A 61 14.89 -5.94 8.04
CA VAL A 61 13.57 -6.59 8.07
C VAL A 61 12.55 -5.85 8.94
N GLN A 62 13.01 -5.20 9.99
CA GLN A 62 12.19 -4.43 10.93
C GLN A 62 12.10 -2.94 10.57
N CYS A 63 12.82 -2.47 9.55
CA CYS A 63 12.89 -1.06 9.21
C CYS A 63 11.78 -0.68 8.23
N GLY A 64 11.07 0.42 8.52
CA GLY A 64 10.18 1.07 7.57
C GLY A 64 10.93 1.75 6.43
N GLY A 65 10.16 2.34 5.49
CA GLY A 65 10.73 2.95 4.30
C GLY A 65 11.34 1.93 3.34
N THR A 66 12.24 2.38 2.47
CA THR A 66 12.95 1.53 1.51
C THR A 66 14.43 1.87 1.41
N LYS A 67 15.29 0.88 1.60
CA LYS A 67 16.75 0.99 1.47
C LYS A 67 17.18 1.45 0.06
N LEU A 68 16.48 1.01 -0.97
CA LEU A 68 16.75 1.36 -2.36
C LEU A 68 16.21 2.73 -2.75
N ARG A 69 15.50 3.40 -1.84
CA ARG A 69 14.81 4.67 -2.12
C ARG A 69 13.76 4.53 -3.22
N SER A 70 13.00 5.57 -3.45
CA SER A 70 12.02 5.66 -4.52
C SER A 70 11.96 7.07 -5.07
N ALA A 71 11.62 7.22 -6.33
CA ALA A 71 11.38 8.52 -6.96
C ALA A 71 10.26 8.40 -7.99
N ARG A 72 9.53 9.51 -8.20
CA ARG A 72 8.63 9.62 -9.35
C ARG A 72 9.48 9.72 -10.62
N CYS A 73 9.10 8.98 -11.65
CA CYS A 73 9.80 8.95 -12.93
C CYS A 73 8.81 9.10 -14.09
N MET A 74 8.61 10.33 -14.54
CA MET A 74 7.76 10.61 -15.70
C MET A 74 8.42 10.18 -17.01
N GLU A 75 9.75 10.14 -17.05
CA GLU A 75 10.53 9.73 -18.23
C GLU A 75 10.26 8.27 -18.60
N MET A 76 9.94 7.41 -17.61
CA MET A 76 9.55 6.02 -17.87
C MET A 76 8.26 5.87 -18.71
N LEU A 77 7.45 6.91 -18.80
CA LEU A 77 6.27 6.94 -19.68
C LEU A 77 6.60 7.19 -21.14
N THR A 78 7.85 7.54 -21.46
CA THR A 78 8.32 7.81 -22.82
C THR A 78 9.10 6.63 -23.37
N VAL A 79 9.02 6.42 -24.69
CA VAL A 79 9.79 5.37 -25.38
C VAL A 79 11.31 5.56 -25.18
N GLU A 80 11.78 6.82 -25.14
CA GLU A 80 13.19 7.13 -24.91
C GLU A 80 13.64 6.69 -23.52
N GLY A 81 12.88 7.01 -22.47
CA GLY A 81 13.20 6.59 -21.11
C GLY A 81 13.14 5.07 -20.96
N GLN A 82 12.18 4.40 -21.58
CA GLN A 82 12.08 2.93 -21.60
C GLN A 82 13.32 2.30 -22.24
N LYS A 83 13.79 2.83 -23.38
CA LYS A 83 15.02 2.35 -24.03
C LYS A 83 16.25 2.53 -23.14
N LYS A 84 16.43 3.70 -22.50
CA LYS A 84 17.52 3.93 -21.55
C LYS A 84 17.47 2.93 -20.37
N ALA A 85 16.28 2.60 -19.90
CA ALA A 85 16.10 1.59 -18.84
C ALA A 85 16.56 0.20 -19.31
N VAL A 86 16.20 -0.19 -20.51
CA VAL A 86 16.63 -1.47 -21.13
C VAL A 86 18.13 -1.49 -21.39
N ASP A 87 18.69 -0.41 -21.97
CA ASP A 87 20.14 -0.27 -22.21
C ASP A 87 20.93 -0.46 -20.90
N THR A 88 20.39 0.03 -19.77
CA THR A 88 20.99 -0.17 -18.46
C THR A 88 20.96 -1.64 -18.05
N LEU A 89 19.83 -2.32 -18.21
CA LEU A 89 19.73 -3.75 -17.89
C LEU A 89 20.71 -4.59 -18.73
N GLU A 90 20.78 -4.33 -20.03
CA GLU A 90 21.71 -4.99 -20.95
C GLU A 90 23.17 -4.73 -20.59
N LYS A 91 23.53 -3.47 -20.30
CA LYS A 91 24.88 -3.07 -19.90
C LYS A 91 25.40 -3.86 -18.70
N TYR A 92 24.53 -4.15 -17.71
CA TYR A 92 24.87 -4.92 -16.53
C TYR A 92 24.65 -6.44 -16.71
N GLY A 93 24.10 -6.86 -17.85
CA GLY A 93 23.77 -8.25 -18.14
C GLY A 93 22.64 -8.80 -17.24
N ILE A 94 21.69 -7.93 -16.85
CA ILE A 94 20.56 -8.29 -15.99
C ILE A 94 19.52 -9.02 -16.83
N GLU A 95 19.18 -10.25 -16.43
CA GLU A 95 18.29 -11.16 -17.14
C GLU A 95 16.83 -11.11 -16.62
N GLY A 96 16.60 -10.52 -15.45
CA GLY A 96 15.27 -10.42 -14.85
C GLY A 96 15.19 -9.28 -13.84
N LEU A 97 14.00 -8.67 -13.72
CA LEU A 97 13.75 -7.52 -12.87
C LEU A 97 12.61 -7.78 -11.88
N VAL A 98 12.86 -7.58 -10.59
CA VAL A 98 11.82 -7.55 -9.56
C VAL A 98 11.43 -6.11 -9.26
N VAL A 99 10.14 -5.79 -9.36
CA VAL A 99 9.57 -4.47 -9.10
C VAL A 99 8.69 -4.52 -7.87
N ILE A 100 9.09 -3.82 -6.81
CA ILE A 100 8.30 -3.72 -5.56
C ILE A 100 7.58 -2.37 -5.58
N GLY A 101 6.24 -2.38 -5.64
CA GLY A 101 5.45 -1.15 -5.72
C GLY A 101 3.96 -1.39 -5.95
N GLY A 102 3.23 -0.34 -6.31
CA GLY A 102 1.80 -0.38 -6.61
C GLY A 102 1.49 -0.41 -8.11
N ASP A 103 0.23 -0.12 -8.47
CA ASP A 103 -0.31 -0.17 -9.84
C ASP A 103 0.57 0.54 -10.88
N GLY A 104 0.93 1.80 -10.63
CA GLY A 104 1.77 2.56 -11.56
C GLY A 104 3.15 1.95 -11.79
N SER A 105 3.72 1.28 -10.78
CA SER A 105 5.00 0.58 -10.88
C SER A 105 4.89 -0.68 -11.74
N PHE A 106 3.76 -1.38 -11.64
CA PHE A 106 3.50 -2.57 -12.45
C PHE A 106 3.21 -2.24 -13.91
N ARG A 107 2.58 -1.09 -14.19
CA ARG A 107 2.45 -0.60 -15.58
C ARG A 107 3.83 -0.33 -16.21
N GLY A 108 4.78 0.20 -15.46
CA GLY A 108 6.16 0.32 -15.93
C GLY A 108 6.83 -1.04 -16.18
N ALA A 109 6.61 -2.02 -15.30
CA ALA A 109 7.11 -3.39 -15.47
C ALA A 109 6.44 -4.10 -16.65
N GLU A 110 5.13 -3.94 -16.82
CA GLU A 110 4.37 -4.46 -17.98
C GLU A 110 4.95 -3.98 -19.30
N VAL A 111 5.22 -2.68 -19.43
CA VAL A 111 5.82 -2.12 -20.65
C VAL A 111 7.19 -2.73 -20.95
N LEU A 112 8.07 -2.85 -19.93
CA LEU A 112 9.37 -3.49 -20.10
C LEU A 112 9.24 -4.96 -20.53
N SER A 113 8.27 -5.66 -19.99
CA SER A 113 7.97 -7.04 -20.35
C SER A 113 7.44 -7.19 -21.76
N ARG A 114 6.38 -6.46 -22.07
CA ARG A 114 5.63 -6.58 -23.33
C ARG A 114 6.42 -6.08 -24.53
N ASP A 115 7.03 -4.89 -24.40
CA ASP A 115 7.60 -4.17 -25.55
C ASP A 115 9.09 -4.46 -25.73
N TYR A 116 9.78 -4.88 -24.66
CA TYR A 116 11.24 -5.12 -24.67
C TYR A 116 11.65 -6.53 -24.26
N GLY A 117 10.68 -7.39 -23.90
CA GLY A 117 10.96 -8.78 -23.52
C GLY A 117 11.74 -8.97 -22.24
N VAL A 118 11.79 -7.97 -21.35
CA VAL A 118 12.46 -8.08 -20.04
C VAL A 118 11.60 -8.92 -19.09
N PRO A 119 12.07 -10.05 -18.58
CA PRO A 119 11.33 -10.83 -17.60
C PRO A 119 11.15 -10.05 -16.29
N THR A 120 9.91 -9.65 -15.97
CA THR A 120 9.60 -8.87 -14.77
C THR A 120 8.72 -9.64 -13.79
N ILE A 121 8.95 -9.44 -12.47
CA ILE A 121 8.06 -9.93 -11.42
C ILE A 121 7.67 -8.75 -10.52
N GLY A 122 6.37 -8.48 -10.39
CA GLY A 122 5.83 -7.46 -9.49
C GLY A 122 5.57 -8.01 -8.08
N ILE A 123 5.98 -7.27 -7.05
CA ILE A 123 5.63 -7.53 -5.65
C ILE A 123 4.77 -6.36 -5.15
N PRO A 124 3.53 -6.60 -4.65
CA PRO A 124 2.61 -5.54 -4.27
C PRO A 124 3.07 -4.82 -2.99
N GLY A 125 3.66 -3.63 -3.15
CA GLY A 125 4.15 -2.77 -2.08
C GLY A 125 3.43 -1.42 -2.10
N THR A 126 2.31 -1.34 -1.42
CA THR A 126 1.46 -0.15 -1.26
C THR A 126 0.62 -0.29 0.00
N ILE A 127 0.41 0.81 0.73
CA ILE A 127 -0.51 0.81 1.88
C ILE A 127 -1.98 0.86 1.46
N ASP A 128 -2.27 1.28 0.23
CA ASP A 128 -3.62 1.61 -0.22
C ASP A 128 -4.51 0.37 -0.42
N ASN A 129 -3.92 -0.82 -0.53
CA ASN A 129 -4.58 -2.10 -0.80
C ASN A 129 -5.49 -2.07 -2.05
N ASP A 130 -5.11 -1.27 -3.04
CA ASP A 130 -5.90 -0.94 -4.23
C ASP A 130 -5.68 -1.88 -5.44
N LEU A 131 -4.96 -3.00 -5.24
CA LEU A 131 -4.66 -3.99 -6.26
C LEU A 131 -5.66 -5.15 -6.23
N ALA A 132 -6.43 -5.32 -7.31
CA ALA A 132 -7.57 -6.23 -7.36
C ALA A 132 -7.22 -7.73 -7.33
N TYR A 133 -6.02 -8.08 -7.74
CA TYR A 133 -5.59 -9.48 -7.87
C TYR A 133 -5.11 -10.11 -6.55
N THR A 134 -4.96 -9.33 -5.49
CA THR A 134 -4.46 -9.79 -4.19
C THR A 134 -5.36 -9.30 -3.04
N ASP A 135 -5.50 -10.12 -2.01
CA ASP A 135 -6.28 -9.75 -0.82
C ASP A 135 -5.55 -8.69 0.02
N TYR A 136 -4.23 -8.79 0.11
CA TYR A 136 -3.39 -7.87 0.89
C TYR A 136 -2.15 -7.44 0.14
N THR A 137 -1.77 -6.18 0.34
CA THR A 137 -0.53 -5.58 -0.15
C THR A 137 0.42 -5.29 1.01
N LEU A 138 1.75 -5.26 0.73
CA LEU A 138 2.75 -4.94 1.76
C LEU A 138 2.57 -3.50 2.25
N GLY A 139 2.45 -3.35 3.55
CA GLY A 139 2.31 -2.08 4.25
C GLY A 139 0.88 -1.75 4.66
N PHE A 140 -0.13 -2.43 4.10
CA PHE A 140 -1.53 -2.21 4.45
C PHE A 140 -1.82 -2.52 5.93
N ASP A 141 -1.44 -3.71 6.39
CA ASP A 141 -1.66 -4.11 7.78
C ASP A 141 -0.96 -3.16 8.76
N THR A 142 0.26 -2.75 8.47
CA THR A 142 0.98 -1.76 9.29
C THR A 142 0.29 -0.40 9.28
N ALA A 143 -0.19 0.07 8.13
CA ALA A 143 -0.90 1.35 8.02
C ALA A 143 -2.20 1.35 8.84
N VAL A 144 -2.97 0.27 8.76
CA VAL A 144 -4.19 0.09 9.59
C VAL A 144 -3.85 0.09 11.07
N ASN A 145 -2.82 -0.64 11.50
CA ASN A 145 -2.38 -0.65 12.91
C ASN A 145 -1.89 0.74 13.38
N THR A 146 -1.23 1.50 12.50
CA THR A 146 -0.85 2.91 12.80
C THR A 146 -2.08 3.78 13.00
N CYS A 147 -3.10 3.63 12.16
CA CYS A 147 -4.38 4.33 12.34
C CYS A 147 -5.02 3.96 13.67
N LEU A 148 -5.07 2.67 14.03
CA LEU A 148 -5.64 2.20 15.29
C LEU A 148 -4.93 2.80 16.51
N ASP A 149 -3.59 2.82 16.51
CA ASP A 149 -2.82 3.42 17.61
C ASP A 149 -3.14 4.90 17.81
N ILE A 150 -3.28 5.66 16.71
CA ILE A 150 -3.64 7.08 16.76
C ILE A 150 -5.10 7.27 17.18
N ILE A 151 -6.03 6.50 16.62
CA ILE A 151 -7.46 6.59 16.94
C ILE A 151 -7.71 6.25 18.41
N ASN A 152 -7.02 5.26 18.97
CA ASN A 152 -7.14 4.93 20.40
C ASN A 152 -6.75 6.11 21.29
N LYS A 153 -5.69 6.84 20.96
CA LYS A 153 -5.29 8.05 21.69
C LYS A 153 -6.30 9.19 21.54
N LEU A 154 -6.92 9.31 20.35
CA LEU A 154 -7.98 10.29 20.13
C LEU A 154 -9.26 9.95 20.90
N ARG A 155 -9.57 8.65 21.10
CA ARG A 155 -10.73 8.22 21.87
C ARG A 155 -10.69 8.69 23.32
N ASP A 156 -9.53 8.66 23.96
CA ASP A 156 -9.38 9.12 25.33
C ASP A 156 -9.81 10.58 25.47
N THR A 157 -9.33 11.44 24.55
CA THR A 157 -9.64 12.88 24.62
C THR A 157 -11.05 13.19 24.11
N MET A 158 -11.53 12.51 23.07
CA MET A 158 -12.90 12.78 22.55
C MET A 158 -13.97 12.36 23.55
N THR A 159 -13.74 11.30 24.31
CA THR A 159 -14.66 10.85 25.36
C THR A 159 -14.66 11.86 26.52
N SER A 160 -13.50 12.32 26.95
CA SER A 160 -13.35 13.30 28.04
C SER A 160 -14.03 14.65 27.77
N HIS A 161 -14.15 15.02 26.50
CA HIS A 161 -14.70 16.32 26.08
C HIS A 161 -16.04 16.22 25.35
N GLU A 162 -16.62 15.04 25.24
CA GLU A 162 -17.91 14.79 24.57
C GLU A 162 -17.94 15.27 23.11
N ARG A 163 -16.88 15.02 22.36
CA ARG A 163 -16.65 15.54 21.00
C ARG A 163 -17.07 14.59 19.90
N VAL A 164 -17.30 15.16 18.71
CA VAL A 164 -17.30 14.43 17.44
C VAL A 164 -15.91 14.52 16.84
N SER A 165 -15.23 13.38 16.67
CA SER A 165 -13.90 13.31 16.08
C SER A 165 -14.00 12.84 14.63
N VAL A 166 -13.45 13.61 13.69
CA VAL A 166 -13.35 13.27 12.26
C VAL A 166 -11.90 12.94 11.96
N VAL A 167 -11.61 11.69 11.64
CA VAL A 167 -10.26 11.20 11.39
C VAL A 167 -10.09 10.86 9.91
N GLU A 168 -9.21 11.59 9.23
CA GLU A 168 -8.85 11.33 7.84
C GLU A 168 -7.72 10.31 7.77
N VAL A 169 -7.92 9.31 6.92
CA VAL A 169 -6.92 8.29 6.61
C VAL A 169 -6.61 8.28 5.11
N MET A 170 -5.44 7.77 4.77
CA MET A 170 -4.99 7.59 3.38
C MET A 170 -5.78 6.46 2.68
N GLY A 171 -5.41 6.12 1.46
CA GLY A 171 -6.00 5.06 0.64
C GLY A 171 -6.27 5.52 -0.79
N ARG A 172 -6.00 6.79 -1.14
CA ARG A 172 -6.29 7.38 -2.44
C ARG A 172 -7.76 7.22 -2.85
N ARG A 173 -8.05 6.31 -3.80
CA ARG A 173 -9.40 6.01 -4.29
C ARG A 173 -9.96 4.71 -3.72
N CYS A 174 -9.27 4.07 -2.78
CA CYS A 174 -9.67 2.84 -2.11
C CYS A 174 -10.00 3.13 -0.65
N GLY A 175 -11.17 2.70 -0.21
CA GLY A 175 -11.65 2.90 1.16
C GLY A 175 -11.15 1.86 2.17
N ASP A 176 -10.30 0.91 1.77
CA ASP A 176 -9.92 -0.22 2.64
C ASP A 176 -9.26 0.22 3.95
N ILE A 177 -8.34 1.20 3.95
CA ILE A 177 -7.73 1.70 5.21
C ILE A 177 -8.81 2.26 6.14
N ALA A 178 -9.75 3.06 5.60
CA ALA A 178 -10.84 3.63 6.38
C ALA A 178 -11.76 2.53 6.91
N LEU A 179 -12.11 1.57 6.07
CA LEU A 179 -13.00 0.46 6.44
C LEU A 179 -12.41 -0.39 7.56
N TYR A 180 -11.18 -0.88 7.38
CA TYR A 180 -10.54 -1.76 8.35
C TYR A 180 -10.19 -1.03 9.65
N SER A 181 -9.61 0.17 9.58
CA SER A 181 -9.29 0.94 10.78
C SER A 181 -10.54 1.43 11.50
N GLY A 182 -11.57 1.81 10.78
CA GLY A 182 -12.84 2.25 11.35
C GLY A 182 -13.57 1.12 12.07
N ILE A 183 -13.71 -0.06 11.46
CA ILE A 183 -14.33 -1.23 12.11
C ILE A 183 -13.53 -1.65 13.35
N ALA A 184 -12.23 -1.82 13.20
CA ALA A 184 -11.36 -2.30 14.27
C ALA A 184 -11.24 -1.30 15.44
N SER A 185 -11.47 0.00 15.17
CA SER A 185 -11.54 1.02 16.23
C SER A 185 -12.96 1.23 16.78
N GLY A 186 -13.99 0.58 16.22
CA GLY A 186 -15.38 0.78 16.60
C GLY A 186 -15.92 2.17 16.24
N ALA A 187 -15.57 2.68 15.06
CA ALA A 187 -16.12 3.94 14.56
C ALA A 187 -17.62 3.82 14.31
N GLU A 188 -18.36 4.88 14.61
CA GLU A 188 -19.80 4.94 14.38
C GLU A 188 -20.14 5.19 12.92
N ILE A 189 -19.23 5.87 12.19
CA ILE A 189 -19.42 6.25 10.80
C ILE A 189 -18.09 6.08 10.07
N ILE A 190 -18.16 5.43 8.90
CA ILE A 190 -17.02 5.34 7.97
C ILE A 190 -17.49 5.90 6.64
N VAL A 191 -16.69 6.78 6.04
CA VAL A 191 -16.99 7.43 4.76
C VAL A 191 -15.89 7.06 3.77
N VAL A 192 -16.27 6.35 2.71
CA VAL A 192 -15.36 5.80 1.70
C VAL A 192 -15.76 6.26 0.29
N PRO A 193 -14.81 6.32 -0.67
CA PRO A 193 -15.12 6.81 -2.02
C PRO A 193 -16.04 5.88 -2.82
N GLU A 194 -16.15 4.61 -2.43
CA GLU A 194 -16.98 3.62 -3.12
C GLU A 194 -18.47 3.74 -2.81
N ILE A 195 -18.84 4.47 -1.73
CA ILE A 195 -20.22 4.61 -1.27
C ILE A 195 -20.58 6.09 -1.19
N ALA A 196 -21.66 6.47 -1.87
CA ALA A 196 -22.23 7.80 -1.74
C ALA A 196 -22.73 8.04 -0.30
N PHE A 197 -22.49 9.22 0.25
CA PHE A 197 -22.96 9.60 1.57
C PHE A 197 -23.78 10.88 1.52
N ASP A 198 -24.72 11.03 2.48
CA ASP A 198 -25.46 12.29 2.71
C ASP A 198 -25.06 12.86 4.07
N MET A 199 -24.58 14.10 4.05
CA MET A 199 -24.17 14.84 5.27
C MET A 199 -25.35 14.99 6.24
N ASN A 200 -26.57 15.19 5.74
CA ASN A 200 -27.77 15.32 6.58
C ASN A 200 -28.10 14.02 7.32
N GLU A 201 -27.91 12.87 6.67
CA GLU A 201 -28.09 11.56 7.32
C GLU A 201 -27.02 11.33 8.42
N ILE A 202 -25.78 11.73 8.16
CA ILE A 202 -24.69 11.69 9.16
C ILE A 202 -25.06 12.55 10.38
N ILE A 203 -25.46 13.80 10.16
CA ILE A 203 -25.90 14.72 11.21
C ILE A 203 -27.06 14.12 12.01
N ALA A 204 -28.07 13.59 11.31
CA ALA A 204 -29.22 12.96 11.93
C ALA A 204 -28.84 11.73 12.78
N LYS A 205 -27.86 10.90 12.31
CA LYS A 205 -27.34 9.75 13.08
C LYS A 205 -26.65 10.21 14.35
N ILE A 206 -25.80 11.25 14.29
CA ILE A 206 -25.10 11.82 15.45
C ILE A 206 -26.12 12.35 16.49
N ASN A 207 -27.08 13.15 16.05
CA ASN A 207 -28.09 13.73 16.92
C ASN A 207 -28.97 12.66 17.59
N ARG A 208 -29.36 11.61 16.87
CA ARG A 208 -30.09 10.45 17.44
C ARG A 208 -29.26 9.72 18.49
N SER A 209 -27.99 9.44 18.20
CA SER A 209 -27.09 8.76 19.14
C SER A 209 -26.94 9.55 20.44
N ARG A 210 -26.82 10.86 20.32
CA ARG A 210 -26.75 11.80 21.46
C ARG A 210 -28.01 11.78 22.30
N ALA A 211 -29.19 11.78 21.67
CA ALA A 211 -30.48 11.69 22.37
C ALA A 211 -30.62 10.37 23.15
N HIS A 212 -29.88 9.34 22.79
CA HIS A 212 -29.83 8.04 23.48
C HIS A 212 -28.66 7.95 24.49
N GLY A 213 -28.01 9.08 24.82
CA GLY A 213 -26.97 9.14 25.87
C GLY A 213 -25.55 8.87 25.38
N LYS A 214 -25.31 8.83 24.08
CA LYS A 214 -23.97 8.68 23.53
C LYS A 214 -23.29 10.05 23.39
N HIS A 215 -22.26 10.31 24.19
CA HIS A 215 -21.67 11.63 24.32
C HIS A 215 -20.52 11.93 23.33
N SER A 216 -19.97 10.92 22.67
CA SER A 216 -18.88 11.07 21.69
C SER A 216 -19.13 10.26 20.43
N THR A 217 -18.61 10.71 19.28
CA THR A 217 -18.77 10.03 17.99
C THR A 217 -17.45 10.05 17.23
N LEU A 218 -17.01 8.90 16.76
CA LEU A 218 -15.85 8.76 15.87
C LEU A 218 -16.32 8.57 14.44
N ILE A 219 -15.79 9.39 13.55
CA ILE A 219 -16.00 9.30 12.10
C ILE A 219 -14.63 9.08 11.45
N VAL A 220 -14.49 8.03 10.65
CA VAL A 220 -13.30 7.79 9.83
C VAL A 220 -13.62 8.12 8.38
N VAL A 221 -12.83 8.99 7.77
CA VAL A 221 -13.03 9.48 6.39
C VAL A 221 -11.81 9.13 5.55
N ALA A 222 -12.03 8.47 4.41
CA ALA A 222 -10.96 8.26 3.44
C ALA A 222 -10.59 9.56 2.72
N GLU A 223 -9.30 9.86 2.54
CA GLU A 223 -8.81 11.06 1.84
C GLU A 223 -9.39 11.22 0.43
N GLY A 224 -9.74 10.12 -0.22
CA GLY A 224 -10.33 10.11 -1.56
C GLY A 224 -11.75 10.67 -1.64
N VAL A 225 -12.42 10.85 -0.50
CA VAL A 225 -13.74 11.48 -0.40
C VAL A 225 -13.59 12.97 -0.17
N MET A 226 -12.94 13.34 0.94
CA MET A 226 -12.81 14.73 1.37
C MET A 226 -11.79 14.83 2.51
N GLY A 227 -11.05 15.93 2.60
CA GLY A 227 -10.18 16.21 3.74
C GLY A 227 -10.96 16.39 5.04
N ALA A 228 -10.37 15.95 6.17
CA ALA A 228 -11.01 16.00 7.49
C ALA A 228 -11.48 17.41 7.89
N GLU A 229 -10.72 18.44 7.55
CA GLU A 229 -11.06 19.84 7.89
C GLU A 229 -12.32 20.31 7.18
N GLU A 230 -12.43 20.04 5.88
CA GLU A 230 -13.61 20.40 5.10
C GLU A 230 -14.83 19.58 5.54
N PHE A 231 -14.63 18.28 5.82
CA PHE A 231 -15.70 17.43 6.34
C PHE A 231 -16.20 17.94 7.69
N ALA A 232 -15.29 18.23 8.61
CA ALA A 232 -15.62 18.76 9.94
C ALA A 232 -16.34 20.11 9.85
N LYS A 233 -15.91 21.00 8.96
CA LYS A 233 -16.57 22.31 8.73
C LYS A 233 -18.02 22.14 8.25
N ARG A 234 -18.27 21.23 7.31
CA ARG A 234 -19.63 20.95 6.83
C ARG A 234 -20.49 20.32 7.92
N LEU A 235 -19.92 19.40 8.68
CA LEU A 235 -20.60 18.76 9.80
C LEU A 235 -20.95 19.77 10.90
N GLN A 236 -20.01 20.65 11.27
CA GLN A 236 -20.19 21.68 12.29
C GLN A 236 -21.32 22.66 11.94
N ALA A 237 -21.56 22.93 10.66
CA ALA A 237 -22.65 23.82 10.22
C ALA A 237 -24.05 23.23 10.49
N GLY A 238 -24.18 21.93 10.68
CA GLY A 238 -25.45 21.22 10.93
C GLY A 238 -25.60 20.65 12.34
N THR A 239 -24.63 20.88 13.25
CA THR A 239 -24.68 20.37 14.62
C THR A 239 -24.10 21.35 15.63
N GLU A 240 -24.64 21.34 16.86
CA GLU A 240 -24.13 22.13 17.99
C GLU A 240 -22.93 21.44 18.69
N HIS A 241 -22.57 20.23 18.29
CA HIS A 241 -21.49 19.46 18.91
C HIS A 241 -20.12 19.98 18.47
N ASP A 242 -19.13 19.94 19.37
CA ASP A 242 -17.74 20.32 19.08
C ASP A 242 -17.13 19.26 18.13
N VAL A 243 -16.93 19.63 16.87
CA VAL A 243 -16.36 18.74 15.82
C VAL A 243 -14.87 19.00 15.68
N ARG A 244 -14.05 17.96 15.81
CA ARG A 244 -12.57 18.06 15.73
C ARG A 244 -12.01 17.21 14.60
N PRO A 245 -11.39 17.82 13.59
CA PRO A 245 -10.71 17.11 12.53
C PRO A 245 -9.31 16.67 12.97
N THR A 246 -8.89 15.53 12.47
CA THR A 246 -7.52 15.03 12.57
C THR A 246 -7.12 14.36 11.27
N CYS A 247 -6.08 14.85 10.61
CA CYS A 247 -5.49 14.19 9.44
C CYS A 247 -4.28 13.36 9.92
N ILE A 248 -4.34 12.03 9.75
CA ILE A 248 -3.21 11.15 10.10
C ILE A 248 -2.07 11.32 9.09
N GLY A 249 -2.40 11.42 7.79
CA GLY A 249 -1.43 11.73 6.74
C GLY A 249 -0.31 10.69 6.60
N HIS A 250 0.89 11.17 6.25
CA HIS A 250 2.03 10.32 5.88
C HIS A 250 2.61 9.45 7.01
N VAL A 251 2.21 9.63 8.26
CA VAL A 251 2.59 8.74 9.37
C VAL A 251 2.18 7.29 9.08
N GLN A 252 1.10 7.10 8.31
CA GLN A 252 0.63 5.78 7.87
C GLN A 252 1.61 5.04 6.95
N ARG A 253 2.54 5.73 6.29
CA ARG A 253 3.58 5.13 5.42
C ARG A 253 4.82 4.69 6.17
N GLY A 254 4.97 5.11 7.40
CA GLY A 254 6.16 4.87 8.22
C GLY A 254 6.00 3.74 9.22
N GLY A 255 7.05 3.55 9.98
CA GLY A 255 7.08 2.62 11.10
C GLY A 255 7.64 1.24 10.75
N SER A 256 7.84 0.47 11.80
CA SER A 256 8.30 -0.92 11.70
C SER A 256 7.19 -1.80 11.15
N PRO A 257 7.41 -2.60 10.08
CA PRO A 257 6.37 -3.44 9.51
C PRO A 257 5.85 -4.44 10.54
N SER A 258 4.54 -4.67 10.52
CA SER A 258 3.88 -5.67 11.34
C SER A 258 4.38 -7.08 11.04
N MET A 259 4.00 -8.05 11.88
CA MET A 259 4.28 -9.46 11.63
C MET A 259 3.70 -9.91 10.29
N SER A 260 2.46 -9.53 9.98
CA SER A 260 1.79 -9.86 8.72
C SER A 260 2.56 -9.35 7.51
N ASP A 261 2.95 -8.07 7.48
CA ASP A 261 3.70 -7.49 6.38
C ASP A 261 5.08 -8.13 6.21
N ARG A 262 5.78 -8.48 7.30
CA ARG A 262 7.06 -9.19 7.22
C ARG A 262 6.93 -10.60 6.66
N MET A 263 5.87 -11.32 7.04
CA MET A 263 5.60 -12.68 6.54
C MET A 263 5.22 -12.66 5.06
N LEU A 264 4.33 -11.75 4.65
CA LEU A 264 3.99 -11.57 3.24
C LEU A 264 5.22 -11.18 2.42
N ALA A 265 6.04 -10.25 2.89
CA ALA A 265 7.27 -9.84 2.23
C ALA A 265 8.23 -11.01 2.01
N ALA A 266 8.39 -11.86 3.01
CA ALA A 266 9.25 -13.06 2.91
C ALA A 266 8.71 -14.04 1.86
N GLN A 267 7.41 -14.29 1.85
CA GLN A 267 6.75 -15.22 0.93
C GLN A 267 6.73 -14.67 -0.50
N PHE A 268 6.39 -13.40 -0.69
CA PHE A 268 6.37 -12.76 -2.01
C PHE A 268 7.77 -12.70 -2.63
N GLY A 269 8.77 -12.29 -1.84
CA GLY A 269 10.15 -12.23 -2.32
C GLY A 269 10.69 -13.61 -2.73
N ASN A 270 10.41 -14.65 -1.94
CA ASN A 270 10.79 -16.03 -2.29
C ASN A 270 10.05 -16.52 -3.55
N LYS A 271 8.72 -16.31 -3.64
CA LYS A 271 7.92 -16.69 -4.81
C LYS A 271 8.42 -16.00 -6.08
N ALA A 272 8.72 -14.68 -6.01
CA ALA A 272 9.24 -13.93 -7.14
C ALA A 272 10.55 -14.50 -7.68
N ILE A 273 11.47 -14.85 -6.78
CA ILE A 273 12.75 -15.44 -7.18
C ILE A 273 12.60 -16.85 -7.73
N ARG A 274 11.71 -17.67 -7.17
CA ARG A 274 11.42 -18.99 -7.72
C ARG A 274 10.91 -18.90 -9.16
N LEU A 275 9.98 -17.99 -9.45
CA LEU A 275 9.49 -17.77 -10.81
C LEU A 275 10.64 -17.41 -11.76
N LEU A 276 11.49 -16.43 -11.41
CA LEU A 276 12.66 -16.07 -12.24
C LEU A 276 13.66 -17.24 -12.38
N ASN A 277 13.88 -18.02 -11.34
CA ASN A 277 14.75 -19.21 -11.40
C ASN A 277 14.22 -20.26 -12.38
N ASP A 278 12.90 -20.42 -12.41
CA ASP A 278 12.22 -21.36 -13.31
C ASP A 278 12.05 -20.77 -14.73
N GLY A 279 12.62 -19.60 -15.01
CA GLY A 279 12.55 -18.92 -16.32
C GLY A 279 11.21 -18.21 -16.59
N VAL A 280 10.37 -18.05 -15.56
CA VAL A 280 9.05 -17.41 -15.67
C VAL A 280 9.17 -15.93 -15.33
N GLY A 281 8.76 -15.08 -16.25
CA GLY A 281 8.63 -13.63 -16.08
C GLY A 281 7.19 -13.15 -16.33
N ASN A 282 7.02 -11.82 -16.39
CA ASN A 282 5.76 -11.15 -16.74
C ASN A 282 4.62 -11.49 -15.76
N ARG A 283 4.97 -11.63 -14.48
CA ARG A 283 4.02 -12.01 -13.44
C ARG A 283 4.00 -10.96 -12.32
N VAL A 284 2.91 -10.92 -11.60
CA VAL A 284 2.81 -10.32 -10.26
C VAL A 284 2.58 -11.43 -9.24
N VAL A 285 3.13 -11.26 -8.05
CA VAL A 285 2.85 -12.17 -6.93
C VAL A 285 1.81 -11.54 -6.00
N GLY A 286 1.02 -12.36 -5.35
CA GLY A 286 -0.02 -11.91 -4.43
C GLY A 286 -0.44 -13.01 -3.46
N ILE A 287 -1.43 -12.71 -2.64
CA ILE A 287 -2.10 -13.66 -1.77
C ILE A 287 -3.60 -13.65 -2.04
N ARG A 288 -4.22 -14.82 -2.13
CA ARG A 288 -5.67 -14.98 -2.25
C ARG A 288 -6.07 -16.25 -1.47
N ASP A 289 -7.09 -16.13 -0.63
CA ASP A 289 -7.56 -17.22 0.23
C ASP A 289 -6.43 -17.88 1.03
N ASN A 290 -5.55 -17.06 1.62
CA ASN A 290 -4.35 -17.49 2.37
C ASN A 290 -3.33 -18.31 1.55
N LYS A 291 -3.39 -18.27 0.22
CA LYS A 291 -2.43 -18.93 -0.67
C LYS A 291 -1.63 -17.90 -1.45
N ILE A 292 -0.33 -18.10 -1.51
CA ILE A 292 0.53 -17.28 -2.37
C ILE A 292 0.30 -17.69 -3.82
N ILE A 293 -0.11 -16.71 -4.61
CA ILE A 293 -0.41 -16.86 -6.03
C ILE A 293 0.58 -16.07 -6.88
N ASP A 294 0.56 -16.33 -8.16
CA ASP A 294 1.08 -15.44 -9.19
C ASP A 294 0.07 -15.31 -10.34
N MET A 295 0.07 -14.18 -10.99
CA MET A 295 -0.83 -13.85 -12.09
C MET A 295 -0.06 -13.14 -13.20
N ASP A 296 -0.54 -13.23 -14.43
CA ASP A 296 0.00 -12.45 -15.54
C ASP A 296 -0.10 -10.94 -15.23
N ILE A 297 0.97 -10.19 -15.52
CA ILE A 297 1.03 -8.77 -15.14
C ILE A 297 0.03 -7.92 -15.93
N ILE A 298 -0.24 -8.25 -17.20
CA ILE A 298 -1.19 -7.52 -18.05
C ILE A 298 -2.61 -7.75 -17.52
N GLU A 299 -2.94 -8.99 -17.19
CA GLU A 299 -4.21 -9.34 -16.57
C GLU A 299 -4.38 -8.59 -15.23
N ALA A 300 -3.40 -8.67 -14.36
CA ALA A 300 -3.43 -8.07 -13.02
C ALA A 300 -3.66 -6.55 -13.04
N VAL A 301 -2.97 -5.80 -13.92
CA VAL A 301 -3.12 -4.33 -14.01
C VAL A 301 -4.41 -3.89 -14.71
N SER A 302 -5.12 -4.82 -15.38
CA SER A 302 -6.42 -4.56 -16.00
C SER A 302 -7.59 -4.75 -15.05
N MET A 303 -7.39 -5.47 -13.94
CA MET A 303 -8.44 -5.76 -12.97
C MET A 303 -8.85 -4.50 -12.21
N LYS A 304 -10.12 -4.46 -11.79
CA LYS A 304 -10.65 -3.41 -10.91
C LYS A 304 -10.89 -3.98 -9.52
N LYS A 305 -10.42 -3.26 -8.50
CA LYS A 305 -10.67 -3.61 -7.11
C LYS A 305 -12.16 -3.48 -6.82
N GLU A 306 -12.73 -4.52 -6.23
CA GLU A 306 -14.09 -4.50 -5.70
C GLU A 306 -14.04 -4.13 -4.22
N PHE A 307 -15.00 -3.30 -3.81
CA PHE A 307 -15.14 -2.90 -2.41
C PHE A 307 -15.77 -4.03 -1.59
N ASN A 308 -15.37 -4.19 -0.35
CA ASN A 308 -15.90 -5.22 0.53
C ASN A 308 -17.21 -4.75 1.18
N TYR A 309 -18.32 -4.88 0.44
CA TYR A 309 -19.66 -4.50 0.91
C TYR A 309 -20.10 -5.32 2.13
N GLU A 310 -19.76 -6.61 2.21
CA GLU A 310 -20.12 -7.47 3.34
C GLU A 310 -19.51 -6.97 4.65
N LEU A 311 -18.24 -6.58 4.60
CA LEU A 311 -17.56 -6.00 5.75
C LEU A 311 -18.13 -4.62 6.12
N TYR A 312 -18.53 -3.82 5.13
CA TYR A 312 -19.21 -2.55 5.38
C TYR A 312 -20.60 -2.73 5.99
N GLU A 313 -21.37 -3.72 5.56
CA GLU A 313 -22.66 -4.08 6.19
C GLU A 313 -22.45 -4.52 7.64
N THR A 314 -21.40 -5.28 7.93
CA THR A 314 -21.01 -5.64 9.30
C THR A 314 -20.85 -4.41 10.17
N LEU A 315 -20.16 -3.36 9.66
CA LEU A 315 -20.06 -2.08 10.39
C LEU A 315 -21.44 -1.51 10.73
N GLN A 316 -22.37 -1.48 9.76
CA GLN A 316 -23.70 -0.91 10.01
C GLN A 316 -24.43 -1.62 11.15
N MET A 317 -24.21 -2.93 11.31
CA MET A 317 -24.83 -3.73 12.37
C MET A 317 -24.21 -3.47 13.73
N ILE A 318 -22.87 -3.31 13.81
CA ILE A 318 -22.16 -3.17 15.09
C ILE A 318 -21.98 -1.72 15.55
N SER A 319 -22.31 -0.73 14.71
CA SER A 319 -22.16 0.70 14.99
C SER A 319 -23.48 1.38 15.43
N MET A 320 -24.48 0.59 15.82
CA MET A 320 -25.78 1.10 16.32
C MET A 320 -25.69 1.70 17.71
#